data_8efd809b5e165ce5a489132a67d9e24b
#
_entry.id   8efd809b5e165ce5a489132a67d9e24b
#
_cell.length_a   1.000
_cell.length_b   1.000
_cell.length_c   1.000
_cell.angle_alpha   90.00
_cell.angle_beta   90.00
_cell.angle_gamma   90.00
#
_symmetry.space_group_name_H-M   'P 1'
#
loop_
_entity.id
_entity.type
_entity.pdbx_description
1 polymer ?
#
loop_
_entity_poly.entity_id
_entity_poly.type
_entity_poly.pdbx_seq_one_letter_code
_entity_poly.pdbx_strand_id
1 'polypeptide(L)'
;MRSLLLVSIFAFLLSSCNDPEKSLPNIVLMNIDDLGWRDVGFNGSEYYETPHLDALAGGGMIFTNAYASASNCAPSRACMISGMWTPRHGVYTVGSSARGKSKNRKLIPVENTTILNDSFFTLAEAMQEAGYVTCHAGKWHLNDDPTTQGFDRNIGGTHAGHPSSYYPPYKNVPLEPNFDGQYLTNRVMDGVLDFLEEVYGSPFFLYYSPYAVHTPIHPYKDLVSKYQDKEDWNGQKNANYASMVENMDNQVGRLISYLEESDIIDNTLIIFISDNGGVYRITKQWPLRAGKGSYYEGGIREPMFIYWKNHVEAGGFSDIPVSNLDFYPTLLDITGSQIGSSLQLDGISIAPLLKGGEIAERPLFWHFPFYLENGNNETQDPKFRTRPGSAVRMGDWKLIEYFENGEFELFNLAQDIGEKKNLAAEEGKKLAEMKKILSDWRMNTSAPVPSIVNPEWVEN
;
A
#
# COMPACT_ATOMS: atom_id res chain seq x y z
N MET A 1 -78.57 43.41 9.83
CA MET A 1 -77.28 43.16 10.48
C MET A 1 -76.66 41.93 9.83
N ARG A 2 -75.66 42.11 8.92
CA ARG A 2 -74.94 40.99 8.25
C ARG A 2 -73.50 41.01 8.79
N SER A 3 -73.14 39.96 9.53
CA SER A 3 -71.78 39.78 10.07
C SER A 3 -70.89 39.19 8.95
N LEU A 4 -69.80 39.89 8.58
CA LEU A 4 -68.73 39.37 7.74
C LEU A 4 -67.77 38.56 8.66
N LEU A 5 -67.58 37.29 8.33
CA LEU A 5 -66.48 36.46 8.86
C LEU A 5 -65.24 36.67 8.00
N LEU A 6 -64.18 37.25 8.58
CA LEU A 6 -62.86 37.28 7.98
C LEU A 6 -62.16 35.94 8.26
N VAL A 7 -61.90 35.15 7.21
CA VAL A 7 -61.02 33.96 7.30
C VAL A 7 -59.62 34.40 6.97
N SER A 8 -58.75 34.43 7.98
CA SER A 8 -57.29 34.64 7.81
C SER A 8 -56.62 33.33 7.39
N ILE A 9 -56.18 33.23 6.16
CA ILE A 9 -55.35 32.13 5.68
C ILE A 9 -53.91 32.39 6.11
N PHE A 10 -53.42 31.62 7.10
CA PHE A 10 -52.02 31.58 7.48
C PHE A 10 -51.26 30.64 6.48
N ALA A 11 -50.55 31.22 5.53
CA ALA A 11 -49.67 30.45 4.64
C ALA A 11 -48.41 30.07 5.44
N PHE A 12 -48.30 28.80 5.84
CA PHE A 12 -47.07 28.20 6.35
C PHE A 12 -46.10 28.06 5.17
N LEU A 13 -45.13 28.96 5.07
CA LEU A 13 -43.94 28.78 4.25
C LEU A 13 -43.07 27.69 4.91
N LEU A 14 -43.19 26.47 4.45
CA LEU A 14 -42.22 25.42 4.72
C LEU A 14 -40.91 25.84 4.00
N SER A 15 -40.02 26.52 4.70
CA SER A 15 -38.61 26.60 4.30
C SER A 15 -38.05 25.18 4.41
N SER A 16 -37.98 24.50 3.27
CA SER A 16 -37.13 23.33 3.13
C SER A 16 -35.68 23.84 3.30
N CYS A 17 -35.10 23.69 4.48
CA CYS A 17 -33.65 23.68 4.61
C CYS A 17 -33.18 22.46 3.83
N ASN A 18 -32.84 22.65 2.57
CA ASN A 18 -31.92 21.75 1.91
C ASN A 18 -30.60 21.96 2.66
N ASP A 19 -30.22 21.02 3.53
CA ASP A 19 -28.81 20.87 3.89
C ASP A 19 -28.05 20.79 2.55
N PRO A 20 -26.98 21.56 2.36
CA PRO A 20 -26.17 21.43 1.16
C PRO A 20 -25.81 19.96 1.05
N GLU A 21 -26.22 19.33 -0.04
CA GLU A 21 -25.86 17.95 -0.35
C GLU A 21 -24.33 17.87 -0.17
N LYS A 22 -23.89 17.07 0.81
CA LYS A 22 -22.48 17.00 1.18
C LYS A 22 -21.75 16.44 -0.04
N SER A 23 -21.07 17.30 -0.79
CA SER A 23 -20.34 16.88 -1.98
C SER A 23 -19.36 15.79 -1.58
N LEU A 24 -19.39 14.65 -2.29
CA LEU A 24 -18.41 13.58 -2.10
C LEU A 24 -16.99 14.14 -2.31
N PRO A 25 -16.02 13.81 -1.45
CA PRO A 25 -14.63 14.20 -1.69
C PRO A 25 -14.07 13.46 -2.91
N ASN A 26 -13.22 14.08 -3.68
CA ASN A 26 -12.35 13.36 -4.60
C ASN A 26 -11.37 12.51 -3.79
N ILE A 27 -10.96 11.38 -4.34
CA ILE A 27 -10.06 10.44 -3.66
C ILE A 27 -8.88 10.14 -4.58
N VAL A 28 -7.67 10.37 -4.06
CA VAL A 28 -6.40 9.96 -4.68
C VAL A 28 -5.71 8.96 -3.76
N LEU A 29 -5.64 7.70 -4.18
CA LEU A 29 -4.88 6.65 -3.51
C LEU A 29 -3.56 6.45 -4.25
N MET A 30 -2.46 6.93 -3.68
CA MET A 30 -1.10 6.78 -4.20
C MET A 30 -0.45 5.55 -3.59
N ASN A 31 -0.08 4.57 -4.43
CA ASN A 31 0.56 3.33 -4.00
C ASN A 31 1.86 3.12 -4.79
N ILE A 32 2.99 3.52 -4.20
CA ILE A 32 4.29 3.54 -4.87
C ILE A 32 4.94 2.17 -4.82
N ASP A 33 5.57 1.76 -5.92
CA ASP A 33 6.14 0.42 -6.12
C ASP A 33 7.57 0.32 -5.58
N ASP A 34 7.80 -0.56 -4.59
CA ASP A 34 9.12 -0.80 -3.98
C ASP A 34 9.78 0.41 -3.30
N LEU A 35 9.02 1.42 -2.90
CA LEU A 35 9.55 2.58 -2.18
C LEU A 35 9.73 2.21 -0.70
N GLY A 36 10.95 2.19 -0.21
CA GLY A 36 11.21 1.81 1.17
C GLY A 36 10.76 2.85 2.20
N TRP A 37 10.55 2.41 3.43
CA TRP A 37 10.11 3.26 4.55
C TRP A 37 10.94 4.52 4.73
N ARG A 38 12.26 4.44 4.51
CA ARG A 38 13.20 5.55 4.67
C ARG A 38 13.58 6.24 3.36
N ASP A 39 12.88 5.94 2.25
CA ASP A 39 13.23 6.50 0.94
C ASP A 39 12.54 7.85 0.65
N VAL A 40 11.98 8.48 1.68
CA VAL A 40 11.29 9.78 1.63
C VAL A 40 11.77 10.73 2.71
N GLY A 41 11.74 12.05 2.44
CA GLY A 41 12.22 13.08 3.37
C GLY A 41 11.39 13.15 4.65
N PHE A 42 10.07 13.02 4.60
CA PHE A 42 9.19 13.07 5.78
C PHE A 42 9.43 11.92 6.76
N ASN A 43 10.06 10.80 6.35
CA ASN A 43 10.57 9.75 7.23
C ASN A 43 12.07 9.89 7.53
N GLY A 44 12.68 11.03 7.13
CA GLY A 44 14.02 11.44 7.51
C GLY A 44 15.14 10.90 6.63
N SER A 45 14.91 10.64 5.32
CA SER A 45 16.01 10.48 4.37
C SER A 45 16.73 11.82 4.20
N GLU A 46 18.06 11.78 4.26
CA GLU A 46 18.91 12.92 3.88
C GLU A 46 19.54 12.73 2.50
N TYR A 47 19.40 11.53 1.92
CA TYR A 47 19.94 11.22 0.61
C TYR A 47 18.90 11.43 -0.50
N TYR A 48 17.71 10.83 -0.37
CA TYR A 48 16.61 11.00 -1.33
C TYR A 48 15.80 12.25 -1.02
N GLU A 49 15.45 13.00 -2.05
CA GLU A 49 14.72 14.26 -1.92
C GLU A 49 13.31 14.12 -2.47
N THR A 50 12.31 14.39 -1.63
CA THR A 50 10.90 14.25 -1.96
C THR A 50 10.08 15.46 -1.49
N PRO A 51 10.45 16.69 -1.96
CA PRO A 51 9.87 17.92 -1.42
C PRO A 51 8.36 18.03 -1.57
N HIS A 52 7.75 17.45 -2.62
CA HIS A 52 6.30 17.50 -2.83
C HIS A 52 5.57 16.54 -1.87
N LEU A 53 6.08 15.33 -1.69
CA LEU A 53 5.55 14.39 -0.69
C LEU A 53 5.75 14.92 0.72
N ASP A 54 6.90 15.54 1.02
CA ASP A 54 7.19 16.12 2.34
C ASP A 54 6.22 17.27 2.67
N ALA A 55 5.88 18.10 1.68
CA ALA A 55 4.90 19.17 1.83
C ALA A 55 3.49 18.62 2.12
N LEU A 56 3.05 17.59 1.39
CA LEU A 56 1.77 16.93 1.63
C LEU A 56 1.73 16.27 3.02
N ALA A 57 2.78 15.53 3.38
CA ALA A 57 2.90 14.90 4.69
C ALA A 57 2.86 15.93 5.83
N GLY A 58 3.55 17.06 5.66
CA GLY A 58 3.51 18.18 6.61
C GLY A 58 2.16 18.88 6.70
N GLY A 59 1.36 18.84 5.62
CA GLY A 59 -0.01 19.35 5.59
C GLY A 59 -1.08 18.35 6.04
N GLY A 60 -0.70 17.11 6.32
CA GLY A 60 -1.57 16.01 6.71
C GLY A 60 -1.14 15.31 7.99
N MET A 61 -1.49 14.03 8.11
CA MET A 61 -1.15 13.15 9.23
C MET A 61 -0.21 12.04 8.75
N ILE A 62 0.95 11.91 9.39
CA ILE A 62 1.93 10.85 9.12
C ILE A 62 1.62 9.65 10.04
N PHE A 63 1.58 8.44 9.47
CA PHE A 63 1.42 7.19 10.19
C PHE A 63 2.77 6.50 10.35
N THR A 64 3.35 6.57 11.56
CA THR A 64 4.68 6.02 11.81
C THR A 64 4.72 4.50 11.90
N ASN A 65 3.58 3.86 12.13
CA ASN A 65 3.38 2.41 12.20
C ASN A 65 2.42 1.91 11.11
N ALA A 66 2.67 2.29 9.85
CA ALA A 66 1.90 1.83 8.70
C ALA A 66 2.54 0.60 8.05
N TYR A 67 1.69 -0.32 7.57
CA TYR A 67 2.13 -1.62 7.07
C TYR A 67 1.48 -1.98 5.73
N ALA A 68 2.28 -2.58 4.85
CA ALA A 68 1.77 -3.39 3.77
C ALA A 68 1.31 -4.76 4.32
N SER A 69 0.22 -5.30 3.80
CA SER A 69 -0.34 -6.60 4.24
C SER A 69 0.44 -7.80 3.70
N ALA A 70 1.39 -7.57 2.80
CA ALA A 70 2.37 -8.54 2.33
C ALA A 70 3.65 -7.83 1.92
N SER A 71 4.78 -8.55 1.93
CA SER A 71 6.10 -7.99 1.60
C SER A 71 6.44 -8.02 0.10
N ASN A 72 5.46 -8.30 -0.75
CA ASN A 72 5.57 -8.33 -2.21
C ASN A 72 4.40 -7.60 -2.88
N CYS A 73 4.63 -7.08 -4.08
CA CYS A 73 3.70 -6.22 -4.81
C CYS A 73 2.31 -6.84 -5.03
N ALA A 74 2.18 -7.96 -5.77
CA ALA A 74 0.88 -8.52 -6.12
C ALA A 74 0.02 -8.88 -4.89
N PRO A 75 0.51 -9.62 -3.87
CA PRO A 75 -0.30 -9.93 -2.70
C PRO A 75 -0.68 -8.69 -1.87
N SER A 76 0.22 -7.71 -1.72
CA SER A 76 -0.11 -6.47 -1.01
C SER A 76 -1.20 -5.67 -1.72
N ARG A 77 -1.11 -5.54 -3.05
CA ARG A 77 -2.14 -4.90 -3.89
C ARG A 77 -3.46 -5.65 -3.85
N ALA A 78 -3.43 -7.00 -3.92
CA ALA A 78 -4.62 -7.83 -3.79
C ALA A 78 -5.31 -7.63 -2.44
N CYS A 79 -4.55 -7.60 -1.34
CA CYS A 79 -5.08 -7.30 -0.01
C CYS A 79 -5.75 -5.93 0.05
N MET A 80 -5.08 -4.89 -0.45
CA MET A 80 -5.58 -3.51 -0.41
C MET A 80 -6.87 -3.34 -1.23
N ILE A 81 -6.92 -3.92 -2.43
CA ILE A 81 -8.07 -3.77 -3.34
C ILE A 81 -9.25 -4.65 -2.94
N SER A 82 -9.00 -5.84 -2.37
CA SER A 82 -10.07 -6.74 -1.89
C SER A 82 -10.49 -6.46 -0.44
N GLY A 83 -9.66 -5.76 0.34
CA GLY A 83 -9.88 -5.59 1.79
C GLY A 83 -9.67 -6.86 2.61
N MET A 84 -8.98 -7.88 2.06
CA MET A 84 -8.86 -9.22 2.66
C MET A 84 -7.41 -9.68 2.82
N TRP A 85 -7.16 -10.49 3.87
CA TRP A 85 -5.87 -11.16 4.05
C TRP A 85 -5.57 -12.16 2.94
N THR A 86 -4.27 -12.38 2.67
CA THR A 86 -3.78 -13.31 1.63
C THR A 86 -4.40 -14.71 1.66
N PRO A 87 -4.73 -15.36 2.81
CA PRO A 87 -5.37 -16.67 2.81
C PRO A 87 -6.74 -16.71 2.14
N ARG A 88 -7.46 -15.58 2.08
CA ARG A 88 -8.82 -15.55 1.51
C ARG A 88 -8.83 -15.51 -0.01
N HIS A 89 -7.87 -14.83 -0.62
CA HIS A 89 -7.78 -14.71 -2.09
C HIS A 89 -6.69 -15.58 -2.72
N GLY A 90 -5.80 -16.18 -1.92
CA GLY A 90 -4.77 -17.11 -2.40
C GLY A 90 -3.61 -16.49 -3.15
N VAL A 91 -3.56 -15.17 -3.32
CA VAL A 91 -2.42 -14.46 -3.90
C VAL A 91 -1.39 -14.24 -2.79
N TYR A 92 -0.37 -15.09 -2.71
CA TYR A 92 0.65 -15.06 -1.66
C TYR A 92 1.94 -14.38 -2.08
N THR A 93 2.28 -14.48 -3.37
CA THR A 93 3.53 -13.97 -3.92
C THR A 93 3.39 -13.63 -5.41
N VAL A 94 4.46 -13.13 -6.00
CA VAL A 94 4.57 -12.89 -7.45
C VAL A 94 5.03 -14.16 -8.14
N GLY A 95 4.24 -14.68 -9.07
CA GLY A 95 4.56 -15.90 -9.83
C GLY A 95 4.57 -17.17 -8.96
N SER A 96 5.58 -18.02 -9.13
CA SER A 96 5.68 -19.30 -8.41
C SER A 96 5.99 -19.13 -6.92
N SER A 97 5.31 -19.91 -6.07
CA SER A 97 5.62 -20.05 -4.64
C SER A 97 6.89 -20.87 -4.37
N ALA A 98 7.33 -21.67 -5.36
CA ALA A 98 8.48 -22.58 -5.25
C ALA A 98 9.76 -21.97 -5.86
N ARG A 99 10.13 -20.75 -5.42
CA ARG A 99 11.31 -20.06 -5.94
C ARG A 99 12.61 -20.55 -5.30
N GLY A 100 13.73 -20.30 -5.98
CA GLY A 100 15.05 -20.80 -5.61
C GLY A 100 15.26 -22.26 -5.99
N LYS A 101 16.45 -22.83 -5.68
CA LYS A 101 16.81 -24.21 -6.02
C LYS A 101 15.99 -25.20 -5.17
N SER A 102 15.38 -26.20 -5.81
CA SER A 102 14.53 -27.20 -5.14
C SER A 102 15.24 -27.88 -3.95
N LYS A 103 16.50 -28.30 -4.14
CA LYS A 103 17.31 -28.93 -3.08
C LYS A 103 17.49 -28.10 -1.80
N ASN A 104 17.24 -26.78 -1.85
CA ASN A 104 17.34 -25.89 -0.70
C ASN A 104 15.99 -25.72 0.02
N ARG A 105 14.87 -26.07 -0.60
CA ARG A 105 13.53 -25.92 -0.01
C ARG A 105 13.17 -27.18 0.76
N LYS A 106 13.00 -27.08 2.08
CA LYS A 106 12.65 -28.21 2.95
C LYS A 106 11.22 -28.70 2.75
N LEU A 107 10.30 -27.76 2.51
CA LEU A 107 8.88 -28.06 2.32
C LEU A 107 8.46 -27.83 0.86
N ILE A 108 7.42 -28.53 0.43
CA ILE A 108 6.68 -28.17 -0.78
C ILE A 108 5.77 -26.99 -0.40
N PRO A 109 5.96 -25.79 -0.97
CA PRO A 109 5.17 -24.62 -0.63
C PRO A 109 3.73 -24.74 -1.11
N VAL A 110 2.86 -23.92 -0.54
CA VAL A 110 1.46 -23.80 -0.99
C VAL A 110 1.41 -23.24 -2.40
N GLU A 111 0.49 -23.73 -3.22
CA GLU A 111 0.25 -23.18 -4.56
C GLU A 111 -0.17 -21.73 -4.48
N ASN A 112 0.36 -20.90 -5.37
CA ASN A 112 0.06 -19.48 -5.44
C ASN A 112 -0.92 -19.19 -6.55
N THR A 113 -1.98 -18.46 -6.24
CA THR A 113 -2.84 -17.83 -7.23
C THR A 113 -2.15 -16.55 -7.73
N THR A 114 -1.98 -16.41 -9.06
CA THR A 114 -1.21 -15.28 -9.63
C THR A 114 -2.07 -14.08 -9.98
N ILE A 115 -3.40 -14.22 -9.91
CA ILE A 115 -4.37 -13.18 -10.21
C ILE A 115 -5.37 -13.03 -9.08
N LEU A 116 -5.90 -11.84 -8.88
CA LEU A 116 -7.11 -11.63 -8.06
C LEU A 116 -8.33 -12.01 -8.90
N ASN A 117 -9.13 -12.97 -8.41
CA ASN A 117 -10.31 -13.44 -9.13
C ASN A 117 -11.38 -12.36 -9.18
N ASP A 118 -12.07 -12.23 -10.31
CA ASP A 118 -13.14 -11.23 -10.53
C ASP A 118 -14.39 -11.45 -9.65
N SER A 119 -14.45 -12.54 -8.89
CA SER A 119 -15.50 -12.75 -7.89
C SER A 119 -15.32 -11.95 -6.60
N PHE A 120 -14.15 -11.38 -6.37
CA PHE A 120 -13.91 -10.48 -5.25
C PHE A 120 -14.42 -9.08 -5.61
N PHE A 121 -15.35 -8.58 -4.80
CA PHE A 121 -15.85 -7.22 -4.95
C PHE A 121 -14.80 -6.22 -4.47
N THR A 122 -14.26 -5.46 -5.39
CA THR A 122 -13.08 -4.63 -5.18
C THR A 122 -13.41 -3.25 -4.60
N LEU A 123 -12.40 -2.58 -4.05
CA LEU A 123 -12.51 -1.19 -3.62
C LEU A 123 -12.96 -0.26 -4.79
N ALA A 124 -12.50 -0.53 -6.02
CA ALA A 124 -12.88 0.29 -7.17
C ALA A 124 -14.37 0.10 -7.53
N GLU A 125 -14.87 -1.14 -7.52
CA GLU A 125 -16.30 -1.41 -7.69
C GLU A 125 -17.15 -0.73 -6.61
N ALA A 126 -16.65 -0.75 -5.36
CA ALA A 126 -17.28 -0.05 -4.25
C ALA A 126 -17.36 1.47 -4.46
N MET A 127 -16.31 2.06 -5.01
CA MET A 127 -16.30 3.49 -5.34
C MET A 127 -17.22 3.80 -6.53
N GLN A 128 -17.30 2.94 -7.55
CA GLN A 128 -18.29 3.10 -8.62
C GLN A 128 -19.73 3.09 -8.09
N GLU A 129 -20.06 2.11 -7.21
CA GLU A 129 -21.40 2.08 -6.58
C GLU A 129 -21.67 3.31 -5.71
N ALA A 130 -20.64 3.91 -5.14
CA ALA A 130 -20.74 5.18 -4.41
C ALA A 130 -20.86 6.41 -5.33
N GLY A 131 -20.82 6.25 -6.65
CA GLY A 131 -21.01 7.33 -7.63
C GLY A 131 -19.73 8.02 -8.09
N TYR A 132 -18.58 7.40 -7.88
CA TYR A 132 -17.28 7.91 -8.36
C TYR A 132 -17.00 7.49 -9.79
N VAL A 133 -16.37 8.36 -10.57
CA VAL A 133 -15.66 7.96 -11.79
C VAL A 133 -14.29 7.42 -11.38
N THR A 134 -13.97 6.19 -11.78
CA THR A 134 -12.81 5.48 -11.26
C THR A 134 -11.68 5.36 -12.29
N CYS A 135 -10.44 5.64 -11.89
CA CYS A 135 -9.27 5.54 -12.74
C CYS A 135 -8.14 4.76 -12.07
N HIS A 136 -7.62 3.78 -12.79
CA HIS A 136 -6.34 3.13 -12.47
C HIS A 136 -5.22 3.73 -13.33
N ALA A 137 -4.09 4.11 -12.75
CA ALA A 137 -2.96 4.68 -13.47
C ALA A 137 -1.62 4.07 -13.02
N GLY A 138 -0.97 3.32 -13.91
CA GLY A 138 0.32 2.68 -13.69
C GLY A 138 0.26 1.18 -13.49
N LYS A 139 0.93 0.65 -12.48
CA LYS A 139 1.06 -0.78 -12.20
C LYS A 139 -0.19 -1.36 -11.54
N TRP A 140 -0.80 -2.34 -12.20
CA TRP A 140 -1.90 -3.12 -11.66
C TRP A 140 -1.45 -4.43 -10.99
N HIS A 141 -0.91 -5.37 -11.78
CA HIS A 141 -0.28 -6.61 -11.32
C HIS A 141 -1.23 -7.64 -10.68
N LEU A 142 -2.54 -7.55 -10.91
CA LEU A 142 -3.54 -8.46 -10.33
C LEU A 142 -4.27 -9.31 -11.36
N ASN A 143 -4.58 -8.76 -12.53
CA ASN A 143 -5.09 -9.44 -13.71
C ASN A 143 -4.64 -8.67 -14.98
N ASP A 144 -5.15 -9.03 -16.16
CA ASP A 144 -4.72 -8.40 -17.41
C ASP A 144 -5.29 -7.00 -17.62
N ASP A 145 -6.46 -6.70 -17.05
CA ASP A 145 -7.15 -5.41 -17.25
C ASP A 145 -7.90 -4.96 -15.99
N PRO A 146 -7.49 -3.87 -15.32
CA PRO A 146 -8.20 -3.32 -14.16
C PRO A 146 -9.64 -2.90 -14.44
N THR A 147 -10.02 -2.67 -15.70
CA THR A 147 -11.41 -2.30 -16.02
C THR A 147 -12.42 -3.42 -15.75
N THR A 148 -11.97 -4.68 -15.67
CA THR A 148 -12.81 -5.81 -15.26
C THR A 148 -13.06 -5.86 -13.76
N GLN A 149 -12.38 -4.99 -12.99
CA GLN A 149 -12.45 -4.95 -11.53
C GLN A 149 -12.77 -3.53 -11.00
N GLY A 150 -13.65 -2.81 -11.71
CA GLY A 150 -14.27 -1.58 -11.22
C GLY A 150 -13.57 -0.28 -11.57
N PHE A 151 -12.66 -0.27 -12.55
CA PHE A 151 -12.09 0.97 -13.06
C PHE A 151 -12.72 1.35 -14.40
N ASP A 152 -13.25 2.58 -14.52
CA ASP A 152 -13.77 3.13 -15.77
C ASP A 152 -12.65 3.45 -16.76
N ARG A 153 -11.48 3.82 -16.23
CA ARG A 153 -10.30 4.17 -17.03
C ARG A 153 -9.08 3.38 -16.56
N ASN A 154 -8.32 2.85 -17.53
CA ASN A 154 -7.03 2.21 -17.31
C ASN A 154 -5.93 2.98 -18.05
N ILE A 155 -4.90 3.44 -17.33
CA ILE A 155 -3.73 4.14 -17.86
C ILE A 155 -2.50 3.25 -17.62
N GLY A 156 -2.26 2.31 -18.53
CA GLY A 156 -1.06 1.48 -18.53
C GLY A 156 -1.04 0.30 -17.56
N GLY A 157 -2.16 -0.02 -16.91
CA GLY A 157 -2.27 -1.18 -16.02
C GLY A 157 -2.40 -2.48 -16.80
N THR A 158 -1.71 -3.52 -16.32
CA THR A 158 -1.76 -4.88 -16.85
C THR A 158 -1.25 -5.86 -15.78
N HIS A 159 -1.32 -7.17 -16.07
CA HIS A 159 -0.74 -8.19 -15.20
C HIS A 159 0.78 -8.07 -15.02
N ALA A 160 1.50 -7.39 -15.90
CA ALA A 160 2.93 -7.23 -15.78
C ALA A 160 3.33 -6.44 -14.52
N GLY A 161 4.21 -7.02 -13.72
CA GLY A 161 4.67 -6.42 -12.46
C GLY A 161 5.74 -5.34 -12.62
N HIS A 162 6.26 -5.13 -13.83
CA HIS A 162 7.29 -4.13 -14.14
C HIS A 162 7.38 -3.83 -15.63
N PRO A 163 7.82 -2.62 -16.04
CA PRO A 163 8.16 -2.34 -17.41
C PRO A 163 9.48 -3.03 -17.78
N SER A 164 9.69 -3.33 -19.06
CA SER A 164 11.03 -3.75 -19.53
C SER A 164 11.99 -2.57 -19.58
N SER A 165 11.46 -1.36 -19.74
CA SER A 165 12.21 -0.10 -19.78
C SER A 165 11.34 1.05 -19.32
N TYR A 166 11.94 2.05 -18.65
CA TYR A 166 11.31 3.32 -18.36
C TYR A 166 11.41 4.32 -19.52
N TYR A 167 12.12 3.95 -20.59
CA TYR A 167 12.18 4.70 -21.84
C TYR A 167 11.55 3.90 -22.98
N PRO A 168 10.98 4.54 -24.00
CA PRO A 168 10.34 3.85 -25.11
C PRO A 168 11.29 2.87 -25.84
N PRO A 169 10.74 1.76 -26.35
CA PRO A 169 9.39 1.25 -26.13
C PRO A 169 9.24 0.69 -24.69
N TYR A 170 8.14 0.99 -24.00
CA TYR A 170 7.99 0.62 -22.60
C TYR A 170 7.81 -0.88 -22.35
N LYS A 171 7.54 -1.68 -23.36
CA LYS A 171 7.26 -3.13 -23.32
C LYS A 171 6.64 -3.58 -21.99
N ASN A 172 5.70 -4.46 -22.00
CA ASN A 172 4.88 -4.90 -20.86
C ASN A 172 3.92 -3.83 -20.30
N VAL A 173 3.94 -2.62 -20.82
CA VAL A 173 3.04 -1.55 -20.41
C VAL A 173 2.28 -1.08 -21.66
N PRO A 174 0.93 -1.15 -21.68
CA PRO A 174 0.12 -0.81 -22.85
C PRO A 174 -0.05 0.71 -22.98
N LEU A 175 1.08 1.41 -23.10
CA LEU A 175 1.12 2.85 -23.33
C LEU A 175 2.12 3.17 -24.45
N GLU A 176 1.72 4.12 -25.31
CA GLU A 176 2.64 4.72 -26.28
C GLU A 176 3.15 6.06 -25.74
N PRO A 177 4.39 6.43 -26.00
CA PRO A 177 4.92 7.73 -25.62
C PRO A 177 4.26 8.86 -26.42
N ASN A 178 4.10 10.04 -25.82
CA ASN A 178 3.63 11.23 -26.53
C ASN A 178 4.74 11.85 -27.41
N PHE A 179 6.00 11.57 -27.09
CA PHE A 179 7.18 12.01 -27.84
C PHE A 179 8.36 11.06 -27.59
N ASP A 180 9.35 11.10 -28.49
CA ASP A 180 10.55 10.26 -28.42
C ASP A 180 11.33 10.49 -27.12
N GLY A 181 11.69 9.41 -26.44
CA GLY A 181 12.48 9.45 -25.21
C GLY A 181 11.69 9.84 -23.96
N GLN A 182 10.36 9.95 -24.02
CA GLN A 182 9.54 10.24 -22.86
C GLN A 182 9.72 9.19 -21.76
N TYR A 183 9.91 9.63 -20.51
CA TYR A 183 10.04 8.73 -19.38
C TYR A 183 8.66 8.20 -18.92
N LEU A 184 8.57 6.91 -18.61
CA LEU A 184 7.29 6.23 -18.34
C LEU A 184 6.49 6.87 -17.20
N THR A 185 7.16 7.26 -16.09
CA THR A 185 6.48 7.88 -14.96
C THR A 185 5.80 9.19 -15.37
N ASN A 186 6.47 9.98 -16.23
CA ASN A 186 5.90 11.21 -16.78
C ASN A 186 4.72 10.91 -17.70
N ARG A 187 4.83 9.86 -18.55
CA ARG A 187 3.75 9.45 -19.47
C ARG A 187 2.49 9.00 -18.74
N VAL A 188 2.66 8.26 -17.63
CA VAL A 188 1.52 7.86 -16.78
C VAL A 188 0.84 9.10 -16.18
N MET A 189 1.63 10.07 -15.69
CA MET A 189 1.08 11.31 -15.13
C MET A 189 0.37 12.16 -16.19
N ASP A 190 0.87 12.23 -17.42
CA ASP A 190 0.15 12.92 -18.51
C ASP A 190 -1.26 12.32 -18.67
N GLY A 191 -1.38 10.97 -18.69
CA GLY A 191 -2.68 10.33 -18.77
C GLY A 191 -3.58 10.56 -17.55
N VAL A 192 -2.99 10.73 -16.36
CA VAL A 192 -3.73 11.12 -15.13
C VAL A 192 -4.31 12.52 -15.28
N LEU A 193 -3.52 13.47 -15.76
CA LEU A 193 -3.99 14.86 -15.95
C LEU A 193 -5.07 14.93 -17.02
N ASP A 194 -4.91 14.20 -18.15
CA ASP A 194 -5.95 14.06 -19.18
C ASP A 194 -7.27 13.51 -18.58
N PHE A 195 -7.19 12.48 -17.73
CA PHE A 195 -8.37 11.93 -17.04
C PHE A 195 -9.04 12.97 -16.13
N LEU A 196 -8.26 13.70 -15.33
CA LEU A 196 -8.80 14.70 -14.41
C LEU A 196 -9.51 15.86 -15.15
N GLU A 197 -9.00 16.24 -16.33
CA GLU A 197 -9.68 17.20 -17.20
C GLU A 197 -11.02 16.65 -17.75
N GLU A 198 -11.04 15.36 -18.17
CA GLU A 198 -12.26 14.72 -18.69
C GLU A 198 -13.38 14.64 -17.64
N VAL A 199 -13.04 14.42 -16.36
CA VAL A 199 -14.02 14.22 -15.27
C VAL A 199 -14.24 15.45 -14.41
N TYR A 200 -13.74 16.61 -14.83
CA TYR A 200 -13.86 17.84 -14.07
C TYR A 200 -15.31 18.12 -13.64
N GLY A 201 -15.49 18.38 -12.34
CA GLY A 201 -16.81 18.61 -11.74
C GLY A 201 -17.56 17.33 -11.30
N SER A 202 -17.00 16.15 -11.52
CA SER A 202 -17.52 14.88 -11.01
C SER A 202 -16.60 14.35 -9.90
N PRO A 203 -17.14 13.68 -8.87
CA PRO A 203 -16.30 13.01 -7.89
C PRO A 203 -15.52 11.87 -8.56
N PHE A 204 -14.22 11.76 -8.26
CA PHE A 204 -13.36 10.73 -8.84
C PHE A 204 -12.60 9.94 -7.78
N PHE A 205 -12.35 8.66 -8.09
CA PHE A 205 -11.42 7.80 -7.38
C PHE A 205 -10.24 7.48 -8.29
N LEU A 206 -9.08 8.07 -8.01
CA LEU A 206 -7.83 7.84 -8.73
C LEU A 206 -6.94 6.89 -7.91
N TYR A 207 -6.69 5.68 -8.42
CA TYR A 207 -5.63 4.79 -7.93
C TYR A 207 -4.37 5.04 -8.74
N TYR A 208 -3.52 5.96 -8.24
CA TYR A 208 -2.23 6.30 -8.85
C TYR A 208 -1.15 5.36 -8.31
N SER A 209 -0.69 4.48 -9.16
CA SER A 209 0.29 3.45 -8.83
C SER A 209 1.40 3.39 -9.89
N PRO A 210 2.30 4.39 -9.95
CA PRO A 210 3.36 4.40 -10.94
C PRO A 210 4.24 3.15 -10.83
N TYR A 211 4.87 2.73 -11.95
CA TYR A 211 5.86 1.66 -11.95
C TYR A 211 7.16 2.05 -11.22
N ALA A 212 7.42 3.37 -11.08
CA ALA A 212 8.51 3.87 -10.25
C ALA A 212 8.19 3.56 -8.76
N VAL A 213 9.18 3.12 -7.99
CA VAL A 213 10.63 3.11 -8.27
C VAL A 213 11.18 1.68 -8.46
N HIS A 214 10.35 0.78 -8.98
CA HIS A 214 10.68 -0.63 -9.20
C HIS A 214 11.78 -0.82 -10.24
N THR A 215 12.48 -1.95 -10.17
CA THR A 215 13.45 -2.38 -11.20
C THR A 215 12.76 -2.60 -12.56
N PRO A 216 13.50 -2.42 -13.69
CA PRO A 216 14.94 -2.11 -13.78
C PRO A 216 15.24 -0.67 -13.31
N ILE A 217 16.40 -0.47 -12.67
CA ILE A 217 16.83 0.87 -12.28
C ILE A 217 17.33 1.61 -13.52
N HIS A 218 16.39 2.22 -14.22
CA HIS A 218 16.65 3.10 -15.36
C HIS A 218 16.48 4.55 -14.91
N PRO A 219 17.58 5.27 -14.66
CA PRO A 219 17.52 6.58 -14.04
C PRO A 219 16.82 7.61 -14.92
N TYR A 220 16.17 8.58 -14.28
CA TYR A 220 15.79 9.81 -14.95
C TYR A 220 17.05 10.67 -15.12
N LYS A 221 17.56 10.73 -16.35
CA LYS A 221 18.94 11.16 -16.67
C LYS A 221 19.28 12.55 -16.16
N ASP A 222 18.30 13.47 -16.22
CA ASP A 222 18.52 14.89 -15.89
C ASP A 222 18.80 15.11 -14.39
N LEU A 223 18.39 14.17 -13.53
CA LEU A 223 18.55 14.26 -12.08
C LEU A 223 19.75 13.47 -11.53
N VAL A 224 20.39 12.60 -12.33
CA VAL A 224 21.45 11.71 -11.83
C VAL A 224 22.64 12.49 -11.28
N SER A 225 23.08 13.53 -11.99
CA SER A 225 24.24 14.33 -11.61
C SER A 225 24.12 14.97 -10.23
N LYS A 226 22.91 15.33 -9.83
CA LYS A 226 22.61 15.89 -8.50
C LYS A 226 23.02 14.95 -7.34
N TYR A 227 22.92 13.64 -7.57
CA TYR A 227 23.16 12.61 -6.55
C TYR A 227 24.52 11.93 -6.65
N GLN A 228 25.26 12.12 -7.74
CA GLN A 228 26.55 11.41 -7.96
C GLN A 228 27.60 11.75 -6.90
N ASP A 229 27.64 13.02 -6.49
CA ASP A 229 28.62 13.54 -5.53
C ASP A 229 28.01 13.75 -4.12
N LYS A 230 26.74 13.35 -3.91
CA LYS A 230 26.07 13.45 -2.61
C LYS A 230 26.64 12.40 -1.66
N GLU A 231 26.94 12.79 -0.42
CA GLU A 231 27.46 11.88 0.59
C GLU A 231 26.49 10.74 0.90
N ASP A 232 27.03 9.53 1.08
CA ASP A 232 26.25 8.36 1.49
C ASP A 232 25.58 8.61 2.85
N TRP A 233 24.30 8.26 2.95
CA TRP A 233 23.57 8.40 4.20
C TRP A 233 22.94 7.08 4.63
N ASN A 234 23.41 6.50 5.76
CA ASN A 234 22.89 5.24 6.32
C ASN A 234 22.76 4.09 5.29
N GLY A 235 23.68 4.02 4.32
CA GLY A 235 23.71 3.03 3.24
C GLY A 235 22.84 3.38 2.03
N GLN A 236 22.18 4.54 2.01
CA GLN A 236 21.57 5.13 0.82
C GLN A 236 22.65 5.86 0.02
N LYS A 237 22.84 5.46 -1.25
CA LYS A 237 23.93 5.97 -2.11
C LYS A 237 23.72 5.74 -3.60
N ASN A 238 22.56 5.25 -3.98
CA ASN A 238 22.30 4.89 -5.37
C ASN A 238 21.73 6.11 -6.12
N ALA A 239 22.60 6.86 -6.80
CA ALA A 239 22.21 8.05 -7.56
C ALA A 239 21.17 7.77 -8.65
N ASN A 240 21.24 6.59 -9.29
CA ASN A 240 20.25 6.21 -10.30
C ASN A 240 18.85 6.01 -9.67
N TYR A 241 18.80 5.32 -8.55
CA TYR A 241 17.55 5.13 -7.81
C TYR A 241 17.02 6.46 -7.25
N ALA A 242 17.89 7.30 -6.71
CA ALA A 242 17.54 8.63 -6.21
C ALA A 242 16.88 9.49 -7.30
N SER A 243 17.41 9.44 -8.53
CA SER A 243 16.81 10.17 -9.66
C SER A 243 15.41 9.65 -10.04
N MET A 244 15.13 8.36 -9.83
CA MET A 244 13.79 7.79 -10.03
C MET A 244 12.83 8.24 -8.93
N VAL A 245 13.30 8.27 -7.66
CA VAL A 245 12.52 8.75 -6.51
C VAL A 245 12.14 10.22 -6.69
N GLU A 246 13.10 11.09 -6.99
CA GLU A 246 12.83 12.50 -7.21
C GLU A 246 11.95 12.76 -8.44
N ASN A 247 12.14 12.00 -9.54
CA ASN A 247 11.23 12.13 -10.69
C ASN A 247 9.80 11.73 -10.33
N MET A 248 9.61 10.66 -9.54
CA MET A 248 8.29 10.26 -9.05
C MET A 248 7.66 11.37 -8.20
N ASP A 249 8.41 11.95 -7.27
CA ASP A 249 7.98 13.09 -6.45
C ASP A 249 7.62 14.32 -7.29
N ASN A 250 8.38 14.63 -8.33
CA ASN A 250 8.05 15.68 -9.27
C ASN A 250 6.72 15.45 -10.02
N GLN A 251 6.38 14.16 -10.32
CA GLN A 251 5.07 13.88 -10.90
C GLN A 251 3.94 14.05 -9.89
N VAL A 252 4.17 13.72 -8.61
CA VAL A 252 3.22 14.07 -7.53
C VAL A 252 3.04 15.59 -7.47
N GLY A 253 4.11 16.36 -7.57
CA GLY A 253 4.05 17.84 -7.64
C GLY A 253 3.16 18.34 -8.77
N ARG A 254 3.24 17.74 -9.97
CA ARG A 254 2.36 18.09 -11.10
C ARG A 254 0.88 17.80 -10.80
N LEU A 255 0.59 16.65 -10.17
CA LEU A 255 -0.77 16.33 -9.77
C LEU A 255 -1.31 17.34 -8.76
N ILE A 256 -0.53 17.68 -7.74
CA ILE A 256 -0.95 18.67 -6.72
C ILE A 256 -1.18 20.04 -7.33
N SER A 257 -0.27 20.51 -8.19
CA SER A 257 -0.44 21.78 -8.90
C SER A 257 -1.75 21.81 -9.69
N TYR A 258 -2.10 20.71 -10.40
CA TYR A 258 -3.37 20.62 -11.10
C TYR A 258 -4.58 20.72 -10.16
N LEU A 259 -4.56 20.00 -9.02
CA LEU A 259 -5.65 20.03 -8.04
C LEU A 259 -5.82 21.41 -7.40
N GLU A 260 -4.72 22.14 -7.18
CA GLU A 260 -4.71 23.53 -6.67
C GLU A 260 -5.23 24.52 -7.71
N GLU A 261 -4.72 24.47 -8.94
CA GLU A 261 -5.12 25.35 -10.04
C GLU A 261 -6.59 25.18 -10.44
N SER A 262 -7.13 23.96 -10.21
CA SER A 262 -8.53 23.62 -10.46
C SER A 262 -9.46 23.89 -9.27
N ASP A 263 -8.95 24.44 -8.15
CA ASP A 263 -9.69 24.70 -6.90
C ASP A 263 -10.37 23.45 -6.28
N ILE A 264 -9.83 22.24 -6.52
CA ILE A 264 -10.42 20.98 -6.00
C ILE A 264 -9.57 20.31 -4.92
N ILE A 265 -8.37 20.80 -4.63
CA ILE A 265 -7.47 20.22 -3.61
C ILE A 265 -8.12 20.19 -2.21
N ASP A 266 -8.92 21.19 -1.86
CA ASP A 266 -9.57 21.31 -0.55
C ASP A 266 -10.65 20.22 -0.33
N ASN A 267 -11.28 19.73 -1.42
CA ASN A 267 -12.23 18.62 -1.40
C ASN A 267 -11.60 17.31 -1.90
N THR A 268 -10.29 17.15 -1.79
CA THR A 268 -9.57 15.94 -2.23
C THR A 268 -8.89 15.26 -1.05
N LEU A 269 -9.29 14.02 -0.77
CA LEU A 269 -8.59 13.11 0.15
C LEU A 269 -7.43 12.46 -0.59
N ILE A 270 -6.21 12.59 -0.07
CA ILE A 270 -5.01 11.95 -0.60
C ILE A 270 -4.47 10.97 0.42
N ILE A 271 -4.35 9.70 0.04
CA ILE A 271 -3.72 8.62 0.81
C ILE A 271 -2.44 8.23 0.08
N PHE A 272 -1.32 8.26 0.76
CA PHE A 272 -0.01 7.84 0.25
C PHE A 272 0.52 6.65 1.02
N ILE A 273 0.97 5.61 0.31
CA ILE A 273 1.66 4.45 0.88
C ILE A 273 2.58 3.81 -0.18
N SER A 274 3.54 2.97 0.26
CA SER A 274 4.23 2.01 -0.60
C SER A 274 3.56 0.64 -0.54
N ASP A 275 3.65 -0.14 -1.63
CA ASP A 275 3.05 -1.48 -1.67
C ASP A 275 3.84 -2.55 -0.90
N ASN A 276 5.13 -2.37 -0.73
CA ASN A 276 6.03 -3.17 0.10
C ASN A 276 7.38 -2.46 0.28
N GLY A 277 8.18 -2.91 1.22
CA GLY A 277 9.49 -2.34 1.51
C GLY A 277 10.45 -2.30 0.32
N GLY A 278 11.41 -1.40 0.39
CA GLY A 278 12.45 -1.22 -0.63
C GLY A 278 13.34 -2.45 -0.84
N VAL A 279 13.87 -2.60 -2.05
CA VAL A 279 14.76 -3.70 -2.40
C VAL A 279 16.12 -3.52 -1.72
N TYR A 280 16.47 -4.36 -0.75
CA TYR A 280 17.66 -4.25 0.12
C TYR A 280 18.99 -4.01 -0.62
N ARG A 281 19.14 -4.53 -1.85
CA ARG A 281 20.35 -4.32 -2.67
C ARG A 281 20.43 -2.95 -3.32
N ILE A 282 19.29 -2.25 -3.42
CA ILE A 282 19.17 -0.96 -4.10
C ILE A 282 19.19 0.16 -3.08
N THR A 283 18.43 0.02 -2.01
CA THR A 283 18.29 1.01 -0.94
C THR A 283 18.32 0.36 0.45
N LYS A 284 18.68 1.11 1.47
CA LYS A 284 18.69 0.65 2.86
C LYS A 284 17.64 1.38 3.68
N GLN A 285 17.00 0.63 4.57
CA GLN A 285 15.89 1.13 5.39
C GLN A 285 16.30 1.34 6.85
N TRP A 286 17.60 1.63 7.11
CA TRP A 286 18.07 1.84 8.47
C TRP A 286 17.13 2.79 9.25
N PRO A 287 16.73 2.46 10.52
CA PRO A 287 17.18 1.34 11.35
C PRO A 287 16.46 0.00 11.11
N LEU A 288 15.50 -0.07 10.17
CA LEU A 288 14.72 -1.27 9.90
C LEU A 288 15.55 -2.37 9.26
N ARG A 289 15.29 -3.61 9.67
CA ARG A 289 15.98 -4.81 9.19
C ARG A 289 15.47 -5.28 7.83
N ALA A 290 16.37 -5.74 6.98
CA ALA A 290 16.12 -6.35 5.67
C ALA A 290 15.38 -5.41 4.69
N GLY A 291 14.39 -5.90 3.93
CA GLY A 291 13.65 -5.18 2.90
C GLY A 291 12.65 -6.10 2.20
N LYS A 292 12.22 -5.71 1.00
CA LYS A 292 11.24 -6.42 0.17
C LYS A 292 11.38 -7.94 0.22
N GLY A 293 10.29 -8.63 0.49
CA GLY A 293 10.21 -10.09 0.51
C GLY A 293 10.60 -10.70 1.85
N SER A 294 10.69 -9.94 2.95
CA SER A 294 10.95 -10.45 4.29
C SER A 294 9.82 -10.14 5.26
N TYR A 295 9.78 -10.85 6.40
CA TYR A 295 8.86 -10.55 7.50
C TYR A 295 9.32 -9.38 8.38
N TYR A 296 10.60 -8.98 8.26
CA TYR A 296 11.16 -7.92 9.08
C TYR A 296 10.58 -6.55 8.69
N GLU A 297 10.70 -5.61 9.63
CA GLU A 297 10.11 -4.27 9.47
C GLU A 297 10.47 -3.62 8.13
N GLY A 298 11.72 -3.76 7.66
CA GLY A 298 12.11 -3.20 6.36
C GLY A 298 11.43 -3.80 5.14
N GLY A 299 10.70 -4.92 5.30
CA GLY A 299 9.94 -5.57 4.21
C GLY A 299 8.45 -5.27 4.21
N ILE A 300 7.91 -4.82 5.34
CA ILE A 300 6.45 -4.69 5.55
C ILE A 300 6.02 -3.35 6.13
N ARG A 301 6.92 -2.57 6.75
CA ARG A 301 6.62 -1.24 7.27
C ARG A 301 6.87 -0.21 6.18
N GLU A 302 5.88 0.67 5.95
CA GLU A 302 5.84 1.54 4.78
C GLU A 302 5.74 3.02 5.15
N PRO A 303 6.26 3.91 4.31
CA PRO A 303 6.00 5.33 4.45
C PRO A 303 4.53 5.60 4.12
N MET A 304 3.82 6.29 5.01
CA MET A 304 2.40 6.57 4.84
C MET A 304 2.03 7.92 5.43
N PHE A 305 1.21 8.67 4.71
CA PHE A 305 0.47 9.81 5.22
C PHE A 305 -0.93 9.87 4.63
N ILE A 306 -1.82 10.62 5.29
CA ILE A 306 -3.13 11.01 4.77
C ILE A 306 -3.20 12.53 4.81
N TYR A 307 -3.49 13.13 3.66
CA TYR A 307 -3.75 14.56 3.51
C TYR A 307 -5.22 14.77 3.13
N TRP A 308 -5.90 15.62 3.87
CA TRP A 308 -7.24 16.10 3.52
C TRP A 308 -7.47 17.44 4.21
N LYS A 309 -7.37 18.50 3.45
CA LYS A 309 -7.41 19.87 3.99
C LYS A 309 -8.71 20.11 4.78
N ASN A 310 -8.61 20.73 5.93
CA ASN A 310 -9.71 21.00 6.87
C ASN A 310 -10.37 19.77 7.52
N HIS A 311 -9.96 18.55 7.18
CA HIS A 311 -10.50 17.31 7.75
C HIS A 311 -9.46 16.51 8.54
N VAL A 312 -8.18 16.72 8.24
CA VAL A 312 -7.04 16.11 8.93
C VAL A 312 -6.18 17.23 9.51
N GLU A 313 -5.69 17.06 10.72
CA GLU A 313 -4.81 18.03 11.38
C GLU A 313 -3.46 18.08 10.67
N ALA A 314 -3.05 19.27 10.22
CA ALA A 314 -1.76 19.46 9.58
C ALA A 314 -0.61 19.23 10.58
N GLY A 315 0.42 18.50 10.15
CA GLY A 315 1.55 18.11 10.99
C GLY A 315 1.21 17.08 12.06
N GLY A 316 0.06 16.40 11.92
CA GLY A 316 -0.36 15.33 12.83
C GLY A 316 0.50 14.06 12.68
N PHE A 317 0.58 13.29 13.78
CA PHE A 317 1.26 11.98 13.81
C PHE A 317 0.36 10.94 14.48
N SER A 318 0.37 9.72 13.92
CA SER A 318 -0.23 8.55 14.57
C SER A 318 0.80 7.44 14.64
N ASP A 319 0.99 6.87 15.83
CA ASP A 319 1.79 5.67 16.06
C ASP A 319 0.94 4.39 16.21
N ILE A 320 -0.36 4.50 16.03
CA ILE A 320 -1.29 3.37 16.04
C ILE A 320 -1.01 2.51 14.81
N PRO A 321 -0.81 1.17 14.97
CA PRO A 321 -0.56 0.28 13.85
C PRO A 321 -1.74 0.21 12.90
N VAL A 322 -1.50 0.56 11.63
CA VAL A 322 -2.47 0.52 10.53
C VAL A 322 -1.93 -0.29 9.37
N SER A 323 -2.80 -0.75 8.50
CA SER A 323 -2.46 -1.56 7.33
C SER A 323 -3.18 -1.04 6.09
N ASN A 324 -2.63 -1.31 4.90
CA ASN A 324 -3.31 -1.00 3.64
C ASN A 324 -4.66 -1.73 3.45
N LEU A 325 -4.95 -2.77 4.25
CA LEU A 325 -6.29 -3.37 4.35
C LEU A 325 -7.34 -2.40 4.89
N ASP A 326 -6.92 -1.41 5.66
CA ASP A 326 -7.81 -0.46 6.34
C ASP A 326 -8.37 0.59 5.38
N PHE A 327 -7.77 0.75 4.21
CA PHE A 327 -8.21 1.76 3.24
C PHE A 327 -9.62 1.46 2.73
N TYR A 328 -9.93 0.20 2.46
CA TYR A 328 -11.25 -0.17 1.97
C TYR A 328 -12.37 0.23 2.95
N PRO A 329 -12.41 -0.29 4.21
CA PRO A 329 -13.44 0.12 5.17
C PRO A 329 -13.39 1.62 5.51
N THR A 330 -12.22 2.26 5.46
CA THR A 330 -12.09 3.70 5.70
C THR A 330 -12.77 4.52 4.60
N LEU A 331 -12.56 4.16 3.35
CA LEU A 331 -13.18 4.86 2.23
C LEU A 331 -14.69 4.64 2.19
N LEU A 332 -15.19 3.45 2.56
CA LEU A 332 -16.63 3.23 2.74
C LEU A 332 -17.22 4.14 3.81
N ASP A 333 -16.52 4.28 4.94
CA ASP A 333 -16.96 5.13 6.07
C ASP A 333 -16.97 6.61 5.67
N ILE A 334 -15.90 7.10 5.02
CA ILE A 334 -15.79 8.50 4.58
C ILE A 334 -16.86 8.87 3.54
N THR A 335 -17.12 7.97 2.59
CA THR A 335 -18.10 8.19 1.52
C THR A 335 -19.54 7.96 1.98
N GLY A 336 -19.74 7.32 3.13
CA GLY A 336 -21.05 6.91 3.62
C GLY A 336 -21.67 5.78 2.79
N SER A 337 -20.85 5.06 2.03
CA SER A 337 -21.31 3.96 1.17
C SER A 337 -21.91 2.83 2.02
N GLN A 338 -23.14 2.42 1.68
CA GLN A 338 -23.89 1.35 2.35
C GLN A 338 -23.69 0.00 1.62
N ILE A 339 -22.51 -0.24 1.07
CA ILE A 339 -22.22 -1.51 0.40
C ILE A 339 -22.43 -2.64 1.39
N GLY A 340 -23.28 -3.55 1.00
CA GLY A 340 -23.98 -4.52 1.82
C GLY A 340 -23.16 -5.19 2.93
N SER A 341 -23.84 -5.42 4.05
CA SER A 341 -23.36 -6.15 5.23
C SER A 341 -22.82 -7.57 4.96
N SER A 342 -22.81 -8.01 3.69
CA SER A 342 -22.28 -9.29 3.23
C SER A 342 -20.79 -9.24 2.83
N LEU A 343 -20.19 -8.06 2.69
CA LEU A 343 -18.77 -7.96 2.38
C LEU A 343 -17.94 -8.37 3.59
N GLN A 344 -17.07 -9.35 3.38
CA GLN A 344 -16.08 -9.73 4.37
C GLN A 344 -14.85 -8.86 4.18
N LEU A 345 -14.63 -7.88 5.06
CA LEU A 345 -13.42 -7.07 5.11
C LEU A 345 -12.61 -7.46 6.35
N ASP A 346 -11.32 -7.59 6.20
CA ASP A 346 -10.39 -7.92 7.31
C ASP A 346 -9.73 -6.67 7.92
N GLY A 347 -9.80 -5.54 7.22
CA GLY A 347 -9.41 -4.23 7.72
C GLY A 347 -10.49 -3.58 8.60
N ILE A 348 -10.16 -2.45 9.21
CA ILE A 348 -11.11 -1.60 9.96
C ILE A 348 -11.00 -0.16 9.46
N SER A 349 -12.05 0.63 9.67
CA SER A 349 -11.98 2.07 9.37
C SER A 349 -11.00 2.78 10.31
N ILE A 350 -10.05 3.52 9.73
CA ILE A 350 -9.15 4.42 10.43
C ILE A 350 -9.61 5.89 10.36
N ALA A 351 -10.79 6.16 9.81
CA ALA A 351 -11.38 7.50 9.76
C ALA A 351 -11.47 8.19 11.13
N PRO A 352 -11.72 7.50 12.26
CA PRO A 352 -11.67 8.12 13.58
C PRO A 352 -10.32 8.76 13.89
N LEU A 353 -9.19 8.16 13.50
CA LEU A 353 -7.84 8.69 13.74
C LEU A 353 -7.64 10.06 13.07
N LEU A 354 -8.21 10.24 11.86
CA LEU A 354 -8.11 11.48 11.10
C LEU A 354 -8.75 12.69 11.80
N LYS A 355 -9.61 12.42 12.78
CA LYS A 355 -10.33 13.42 13.60
C LYS A 355 -9.81 13.47 15.04
N GLY A 356 -8.63 12.90 15.31
CA GLY A 356 -8.06 12.83 16.66
C GLY A 356 -8.76 11.84 17.60
N GLY A 357 -9.57 10.93 17.07
CA GLY A 357 -10.19 9.83 17.81
C GLY A 357 -9.26 8.61 17.93
N GLU A 358 -9.82 7.52 18.41
CA GLU A 358 -9.11 6.26 18.66
C GLU A 358 -9.75 5.10 17.90
N ILE A 359 -8.97 4.04 17.66
CA ILE A 359 -9.43 2.74 17.19
C ILE A 359 -9.02 1.67 18.21
N ALA A 360 -9.74 0.55 18.24
CA ALA A 360 -9.39 -0.55 19.13
C ALA A 360 -8.03 -1.14 18.74
N GLU A 361 -7.20 -1.46 19.73
CA GLU A 361 -5.96 -2.21 19.50
C GLU A 361 -6.29 -3.57 18.89
N ARG A 362 -5.56 -3.96 17.86
CA ARG A 362 -5.78 -5.21 17.13
C ARG A 362 -4.49 -5.79 16.60
N PRO A 363 -4.45 -7.13 16.38
CA PRO A 363 -3.31 -7.75 15.73
C PRO A 363 -3.31 -7.48 14.22
N LEU A 364 -2.11 -7.30 13.66
CA LEU A 364 -1.83 -7.33 12.22
C LEU A 364 -1.12 -8.64 11.87
N PHE A 365 -1.47 -9.24 10.72
CA PHE A 365 -0.96 -10.55 10.35
C PHE A 365 -0.33 -10.56 8.96
N TRP A 366 0.68 -11.43 8.79
CA TRP A 366 1.34 -11.74 7.52
C TRP A 366 1.47 -13.24 7.36
N HIS A 367 1.18 -13.73 6.16
CA HIS A 367 1.24 -15.15 5.86
C HIS A 367 1.90 -15.38 4.50
N PHE A 368 3.11 -15.95 4.53
CA PHE A 368 3.94 -16.19 3.37
C PHE A 368 4.28 -17.69 3.26
N PRO A 369 3.34 -18.54 2.77
CA PRO A 369 3.54 -20.00 2.72
C PRO A 369 4.39 -20.44 1.52
N PHE A 370 5.40 -19.65 1.18
CA PHE A 370 6.23 -19.78 -0.03
C PHE A 370 7.71 -19.52 0.25
N TYR A 371 8.54 -19.83 -0.75
CA TYR A 371 9.96 -19.50 -0.75
C TYR A 371 10.25 -18.34 -1.69
N LEU A 372 11.11 -17.43 -1.28
CA LEU A 372 11.61 -16.33 -2.08
C LEU A 372 13.12 -16.25 -1.97
N GLU A 373 13.81 -16.55 -3.08
CA GLU A 373 15.28 -16.60 -3.16
C GLU A 373 15.97 -15.25 -2.94
N ASN A 374 17.30 -15.27 -2.94
CA ASN A 374 18.18 -14.12 -2.77
C ASN A 374 18.09 -13.50 -1.36
N GLY A 375 18.28 -14.33 -0.33
CA GLY A 375 18.54 -13.87 1.02
C GLY A 375 19.82 -13.04 1.11
N ASN A 376 20.04 -12.41 2.24
CA ASN A 376 21.20 -11.57 2.53
C ASN A 376 21.57 -11.69 4.02
N ASN A 377 22.54 -10.92 4.48
CA ASN A 377 23.00 -10.96 5.87
C ASN A 377 21.98 -10.41 6.91
N GLU A 378 20.92 -9.77 6.47
CA GLU A 378 19.84 -9.27 7.33
C GLU A 378 18.67 -10.26 7.41
N THR A 379 18.54 -11.19 6.44
CA THR A 379 17.48 -12.19 6.44
C THR A 379 17.85 -13.38 7.33
N GLN A 380 16.85 -14.11 7.80
CA GLN A 380 17.05 -15.28 8.66
C GLN A 380 17.81 -16.41 7.94
N ASP A 381 17.67 -16.49 6.61
CA ASP A 381 18.34 -17.49 5.78
C ASP A 381 19.10 -16.77 4.64
N PRO A 382 20.40 -17.06 4.44
CA PRO A 382 21.18 -16.43 3.38
C PRO A 382 20.76 -16.84 1.97
N LYS A 383 20.06 -17.97 1.81
CA LYS A 383 19.57 -18.46 0.51
C LYS A 383 18.20 -17.87 0.17
N PHE A 384 17.39 -17.55 1.19
CA PHE A 384 16.00 -17.11 1.04
C PHE A 384 15.76 -15.79 1.76
N ARG A 385 15.16 -14.81 1.06
CA ARG A 385 14.62 -13.58 1.70
C ARG A 385 13.50 -13.93 2.65
N THR A 386 12.69 -14.93 2.25
CA THR A 386 11.66 -15.52 3.08
C THR A 386 11.60 -17.03 2.91
N ARG A 387 11.28 -17.72 3.97
CA ARG A 387 10.90 -19.14 4.05
C ARG A 387 9.43 -19.22 4.47
N PRO A 388 8.73 -20.33 4.19
CA PRO A 388 7.34 -20.49 4.59
C PRO A 388 7.12 -20.19 6.07
N GLY A 389 6.17 -19.31 6.37
CA GLY A 389 5.89 -18.89 7.74
C GLY A 389 4.69 -17.97 7.87
N SER A 390 4.46 -17.49 9.07
CA SER A 390 3.50 -16.44 9.39
C SER A 390 4.08 -15.50 10.43
N ALA A 391 3.58 -14.27 10.45
CA ALA A 391 3.91 -13.30 11.48
C ALA A 391 2.66 -12.62 12.04
N VAL A 392 2.76 -12.12 13.27
CA VAL A 392 1.76 -11.29 13.91
C VAL A 392 2.43 -10.15 14.68
N ARG A 393 1.86 -8.96 14.57
CA ARG A 393 2.14 -7.82 15.45
C ARG A 393 0.92 -7.54 16.32
N MET A 394 1.13 -7.35 17.63
CA MET A 394 0.13 -6.87 18.57
C MET A 394 0.79 -5.87 19.52
N GLY A 395 0.34 -4.63 19.47
CA GLY A 395 1.03 -3.54 20.16
C GLY A 395 2.48 -3.43 19.73
N ASP A 396 3.40 -3.45 20.70
CA ASP A 396 4.84 -3.39 20.47
C ASP A 396 5.49 -4.74 20.15
N TRP A 397 4.74 -5.84 20.28
CA TRP A 397 5.28 -7.17 20.11
C TRP A 397 5.04 -7.72 18.72
N LYS A 398 6.08 -8.33 18.15
CA LYS A 398 6.03 -9.02 16.86
C LYS A 398 6.59 -10.42 16.99
N LEU A 399 5.82 -11.40 16.51
CA LEU A 399 6.20 -12.81 16.41
C LEU A 399 6.30 -13.22 14.96
N ILE A 400 7.37 -13.94 14.61
CA ILE A 400 7.53 -14.63 13.33
C ILE A 400 7.65 -16.13 13.62
N GLU A 401 6.86 -16.95 12.91
CA GLU A 401 6.91 -18.42 12.94
C GLU A 401 7.36 -18.94 11.58
N TYR A 402 8.43 -19.75 11.56
CA TYR A 402 8.91 -20.45 10.36
C TYR A 402 8.45 -21.92 10.39
N PHE A 403 7.77 -22.36 9.35
CA PHE A 403 7.13 -23.67 9.32
C PHE A 403 8.09 -24.83 9.12
N GLU A 404 9.27 -24.61 8.56
CA GLU A 404 10.25 -25.68 8.28
C GLU A 404 10.69 -26.43 9.53
N ASN A 405 10.92 -25.72 10.62
CA ASN A 405 11.47 -26.27 11.85
C ASN A 405 10.63 -25.90 13.09
N GLY A 406 9.53 -25.14 12.92
CA GLY A 406 8.76 -24.60 14.03
C GLY A 406 9.57 -23.57 14.86
N GLU A 407 10.48 -22.86 14.21
CA GLU A 407 11.29 -21.81 14.83
C GLU A 407 10.47 -20.54 15.03
N PHE A 408 10.77 -19.82 16.10
CA PHE A 408 10.12 -18.56 16.44
C PHE A 408 11.13 -17.46 16.65
N GLU A 409 10.81 -16.28 16.14
CA GLU A 409 11.48 -15.05 16.49
C GLU A 409 10.47 -14.09 17.12
N LEU A 410 10.80 -13.59 18.33
CA LEU A 410 9.94 -12.66 19.08
C LEU A 410 10.70 -11.35 19.32
N PHE A 411 10.10 -10.23 18.96
CA PHE A 411 10.71 -8.90 19.09
C PHE A 411 9.80 -7.94 19.85
N ASN A 412 10.40 -7.01 20.58
CA ASN A 412 9.72 -5.82 21.10
C ASN A 412 10.15 -4.61 20.27
N LEU A 413 9.30 -4.14 19.37
CA LEU A 413 9.61 -3.09 18.39
C LEU A 413 9.79 -1.72 19.01
N ALA A 414 9.23 -1.45 20.20
CA ALA A 414 9.46 -0.20 20.91
C ALA A 414 10.90 -0.09 21.46
N GLN A 415 11.52 -1.24 21.75
CA GLN A 415 12.90 -1.30 22.29
C GLN A 415 13.92 -1.65 21.21
N ASP A 416 13.52 -2.38 20.20
CA ASP A 416 14.38 -2.92 19.14
C ASP A 416 13.65 -2.93 17.78
N ILE A 417 13.48 -1.73 17.20
CA ILE A 417 12.85 -1.59 15.89
C ILE A 417 13.66 -2.27 14.76
N GLY A 418 14.94 -2.50 15.01
CA GLY A 418 15.86 -3.18 14.09
C GLY A 418 15.84 -4.70 14.19
N GLU A 419 14.99 -5.29 15.07
CA GLU A 419 14.79 -6.74 15.20
C GLU A 419 16.09 -7.54 15.35
N LYS A 420 17.01 -7.02 16.18
CA LYS A 420 18.36 -7.57 16.39
C LYS A 420 18.39 -8.66 17.45
N LYS A 421 17.52 -8.57 18.46
CA LYS A 421 17.49 -9.48 19.60
C LYS A 421 16.22 -10.32 19.62
N ASN A 422 16.35 -11.61 19.30
CA ASN A 422 15.24 -12.57 19.46
C ASN A 422 14.97 -12.88 20.93
N LEU A 423 13.81 -12.49 21.45
CA LEU A 423 13.38 -12.66 22.83
C LEU A 423 12.60 -13.96 23.09
N ALA A 424 12.42 -14.84 22.09
CA ALA A 424 11.60 -16.05 22.21
C ALA A 424 12.02 -16.98 23.35
N ALA A 425 13.32 -17.07 23.68
CA ALA A 425 13.83 -17.87 24.78
C ALA A 425 13.66 -17.19 26.15
N GLU A 426 13.60 -15.85 26.20
CA GLU A 426 13.57 -15.04 27.43
C GLU A 426 12.12 -14.75 27.87
N GLU A 427 11.21 -14.51 26.89
CA GLU A 427 9.84 -14.02 27.08
C GLU A 427 8.77 -15.12 26.85
N GLY A 428 8.91 -16.26 27.55
CA GLY A 428 8.07 -17.45 27.32
C GLY A 428 6.56 -17.20 27.47
N LYS A 429 6.10 -16.31 28.37
CA LYS A 429 4.68 -15.95 28.51
C LYS A 429 4.18 -15.18 27.31
N LYS A 430 4.92 -14.17 26.87
CA LYS A 430 4.57 -13.36 25.70
C LYS A 430 4.61 -14.22 24.43
N LEU A 431 5.61 -15.08 24.27
CA LEU A 431 5.67 -16.04 23.19
C LEU A 431 4.40 -16.91 23.11
N ALA A 432 3.95 -17.45 24.24
CA ALA A 432 2.74 -18.30 24.28
C ALA A 432 1.49 -17.52 23.89
N GLU A 433 1.35 -16.27 24.37
CA GLU A 433 0.25 -15.37 24.01
C GLU A 433 0.22 -15.09 22.49
N MET A 434 1.35 -14.66 21.93
CA MET A 434 1.45 -14.29 20.51
C MET A 434 1.26 -15.52 19.60
N LYS A 435 1.76 -16.71 20.00
CA LYS A 435 1.50 -17.97 19.29
C LYS A 435 0.01 -18.30 19.25
N LYS A 436 -0.71 -18.10 20.35
CA LYS A 436 -2.15 -18.31 20.40
C LYS A 436 -2.88 -17.39 19.42
N ILE A 437 -2.59 -16.10 19.45
CA ILE A 437 -3.19 -15.10 18.55
C ILE A 437 -2.97 -15.52 17.08
N LEU A 438 -1.73 -15.89 16.73
CA LEU A 438 -1.38 -16.27 15.35
C LEU A 438 -2.06 -17.57 14.93
N SER A 439 -2.14 -18.57 15.83
CA SER A 439 -2.81 -19.85 15.57
C SER A 439 -4.32 -19.69 15.39
N ASP A 440 -4.97 -18.91 16.26
CA ASP A 440 -6.41 -18.63 16.18
C ASP A 440 -6.76 -17.94 14.86
N TRP A 441 -5.94 -16.94 14.44
CA TRP A 441 -6.12 -16.27 13.16
C TRP A 441 -5.98 -17.22 11.96
N ARG A 442 -4.96 -18.10 11.95
CA ARG A 442 -4.80 -19.08 10.87
C ARG A 442 -6.00 -20.02 10.77
N MET A 443 -6.53 -20.47 11.90
CA MET A 443 -7.74 -21.30 11.92
C MET A 443 -8.95 -20.55 11.35
N ASN A 444 -9.15 -19.31 11.78
CA ASN A 444 -10.29 -18.49 11.36
C ASN A 444 -10.25 -18.08 9.88
N THR A 445 -9.06 -17.97 9.30
CA THR A 445 -8.85 -17.62 7.89
C THR A 445 -8.59 -18.85 7.01
N SER A 446 -8.56 -20.05 7.60
CA SER A 446 -8.16 -21.30 6.92
C SER A 446 -6.80 -21.18 6.21
N ALA A 447 -5.86 -20.41 6.81
CA ALA A 447 -4.56 -20.15 6.23
C ALA A 447 -3.75 -21.44 6.04
N PRO A 448 -3.36 -21.80 4.81
CA PRO A 448 -2.72 -23.07 4.52
C PRO A 448 -1.26 -23.10 5.01
N VAL A 449 -0.92 -24.12 5.78
CA VAL A 449 0.44 -24.35 6.28
C VAL A 449 1.10 -25.49 5.50
N PRO A 450 2.19 -25.26 4.75
CA PRO A 450 2.91 -26.31 4.06
C PRO A 450 3.51 -27.30 5.08
N SER A 451 3.26 -28.60 4.89
CA SER A 451 3.68 -29.67 5.80
C SER A 451 4.37 -30.84 5.11
N ILE A 452 4.34 -30.88 3.77
CA ILE A 452 4.92 -31.98 3.00
C ILE A 452 6.41 -31.69 2.79
N VAL A 453 7.26 -32.62 3.22
CA VAL A 453 8.71 -32.52 2.99
C VAL A 453 9.01 -32.67 1.50
N ASN A 454 9.81 -31.78 0.96
CA ASN A 454 10.26 -31.84 -0.42
C ASN A 454 11.27 -33.02 -0.60
N PRO A 455 10.98 -33.99 -1.47
CA PRO A 455 11.86 -35.15 -1.66
C PRO A 455 13.23 -34.80 -2.27
N GLU A 456 13.36 -33.63 -2.91
CA GLU A 456 14.63 -33.15 -3.46
C GLU A 456 15.46 -32.35 -2.44
N TRP A 457 14.91 -32.09 -1.25
CA TRP A 457 15.63 -31.34 -0.22
C TRP A 457 16.86 -32.08 0.27
N VAL A 458 17.95 -31.36 0.39
CA VAL A 458 19.22 -31.89 0.92
C VAL A 458 19.56 -31.10 2.19
N GLU A 459 19.67 -31.81 3.29
CA GLU A 459 20.16 -31.24 4.54
C GLU A 459 21.61 -30.79 4.36
N ASN A 460 21.92 -29.50 4.61
CA ASN A 460 23.27 -28.93 4.44
C ASN A 460 23.90 -28.70 5.79
#